data_35f0c7dbc655adaf4f02179e49a456ad
#
_entry.id   35f0c7dbc655adaf4f02179e49a456ad
#
_cell.length_a   1.000
_cell.length_b   1.000
_cell.length_c   1.000
_cell.angle_alpha   90.00
_cell.angle_beta   90.00
_cell.angle_gamma   90.00
#
_symmetry.space_group_name_H-M   'P 1'
#
loop_
_entity.id
_entity.type
_entity.pdbx_description
1 polymer ?
#
loop_
_entity_poly.entity_id
_entity_poly.type
_entity_poly.pdbx_seq_one_letter_code
_entity_poly.pdbx_strand_id
1 'polypeptide(L)'
;MAGLLLTGCDDDDDNNSTADIDVGSGDTGVLNFAFALEQLEAAFYERVKGGDYYKGLMANSAEKQILDDIALHEKAHVEFFRTVLGTAAIKNLEPNFDAINFNDRANVLLNAQTFEDLGVAAYNGAGRFIQTAPNLAIAGKIVSVEARHAALIRDIRQYNSFVAADVVDLFTPAQGATAPGNGNGTGLERSKTPQEVLTTANQFLKAGSRLSANNLR
;
A
#
# COMPACT_ATOMS: atom_id res chain seq x y z
N MET A 1 36.69 -59.15 4.72
CA MET A 1 36.78 -57.78 4.25
C MET A 1 35.35 -57.32 3.98
N ALA A 2 34.81 -56.50 4.90
CA ALA A 2 33.49 -55.93 4.75
C ALA A 2 33.67 -54.45 4.40
N GLY A 3 33.24 -54.07 3.18
CA GLY A 3 33.26 -52.67 2.74
C GLY A 3 32.00 -51.95 3.23
N LEU A 4 32.20 -50.92 4.01
CA LEU A 4 31.15 -49.99 4.43
C LEU A 4 30.97 -48.98 3.34
N LEU A 5 29.82 -48.96 2.68
CA LEU A 5 29.36 -47.88 1.82
C LEU A 5 28.70 -46.82 2.67
N LEU A 6 29.32 -45.69 2.86
CA LEU A 6 28.71 -44.48 3.39
C LEU A 6 27.96 -43.78 2.25
N THR A 7 26.63 -43.85 2.27
CA THR A 7 25.80 -43.00 1.47
C THR A 7 25.69 -41.69 2.22
N GLY A 8 26.34 -40.62 1.71
CA GLY A 8 26.10 -39.27 2.13
C GLY A 8 24.69 -38.88 1.67
N CYS A 9 23.85 -38.53 2.58
CA CYS A 9 22.66 -37.71 2.27
C CYS A 9 23.16 -36.28 2.11
N ASP A 10 23.16 -35.79 0.90
CA ASP A 10 23.17 -34.36 0.66
C ASP A 10 21.77 -33.87 1.00
N ASP A 11 21.61 -33.35 2.22
CA ASP A 11 20.47 -32.54 2.59
C ASP A 11 20.68 -31.17 1.91
N ASP A 12 20.26 -31.06 0.67
CA ASP A 12 20.00 -29.77 0.04
C ASP A 12 18.79 -29.15 0.76
N ASP A 13 19.07 -28.52 1.91
CA ASP A 13 18.13 -27.62 2.58
C ASP A 13 17.92 -26.38 1.69
N ASP A 14 17.20 -26.56 0.59
CA ASP A 14 16.48 -25.49 -0.10
C ASP A 14 15.35 -25.02 0.82
N ASN A 15 15.76 -24.38 1.94
CA ASN A 15 14.85 -23.71 2.85
C ASN A 15 14.38 -22.40 2.19
N ASN A 16 13.76 -22.52 1.01
CA ASN A 16 13.02 -21.45 0.36
C ASN A 16 11.69 -21.28 1.13
N SER A 17 11.81 -20.76 2.34
CA SER A 17 10.64 -20.40 3.16
C SER A 17 9.76 -19.42 2.39
N THR A 18 8.69 -19.95 1.80
CA THR A 18 7.60 -19.15 1.19
C THR A 18 6.69 -18.53 2.26
N ALA A 19 7.12 -18.56 3.54
CA ALA A 19 6.36 -17.98 4.64
C ALA A 19 6.21 -16.47 4.46
N ASP A 20 5.01 -15.99 4.71
CA ASP A 20 4.70 -14.57 4.68
C ASP A 20 5.51 -13.82 5.77
N ILE A 21 5.89 -12.58 5.48
CA ILE A 21 6.58 -11.69 6.41
C ILE A 21 5.56 -11.21 7.44
N ASP A 22 5.73 -11.59 8.70
CA ASP A 22 4.92 -11.06 9.79
C ASP A 22 5.34 -9.61 10.09
N VAL A 23 4.39 -8.70 10.05
CA VAL A 23 4.64 -7.29 10.39
C VAL A 23 4.90 -7.08 11.89
N GLY A 24 4.59 -8.07 12.74
CA GLY A 24 4.75 -8.03 14.19
C GLY A 24 3.50 -7.57 14.93
N SER A 25 3.68 -7.04 16.14
CA SER A 25 2.60 -6.65 17.05
C SER A 25 2.82 -5.28 17.69
N GLY A 26 1.78 -4.74 18.32
CA GLY A 26 1.82 -3.44 18.97
C GLY A 26 2.18 -2.30 18.00
N ASP A 27 2.70 -1.20 18.52
CA ASP A 27 3.07 -0.04 17.70
C ASP A 27 4.08 -0.39 16.60
N THR A 28 5.09 -1.20 16.92
CA THR A 28 6.08 -1.67 15.93
C THR A 28 5.42 -2.42 14.78
N GLY A 29 4.47 -3.30 15.10
CA GLY A 29 3.72 -4.05 14.09
C GLY A 29 2.87 -3.13 13.20
N VAL A 30 2.20 -2.12 13.78
CA VAL A 30 1.42 -1.13 13.02
C VAL A 30 2.33 -0.30 12.11
N LEU A 31 3.47 0.16 12.63
CA LEU A 31 4.44 0.92 11.85
C LEU A 31 5.05 0.08 10.72
N ASN A 32 5.34 -1.19 10.95
CA ASN A 32 5.80 -2.11 9.90
C ASN A 32 4.72 -2.39 8.86
N PHE A 33 3.47 -2.50 9.26
CA PHE A 33 2.34 -2.65 8.35
C PHE A 33 2.21 -1.42 7.44
N ALA A 34 2.27 -0.22 8.00
CA ALA A 34 2.30 1.01 7.22
C ALA A 34 3.54 1.05 6.30
N PHE A 35 4.73 0.78 6.83
CA PHE A 35 5.98 0.76 6.06
C PHE A 35 5.92 -0.20 4.87
N ALA A 36 5.22 -1.33 5.00
CA ALA A 36 5.02 -2.28 3.90
C ALA A 36 4.20 -1.67 2.76
N LEU A 37 3.14 -0.93 3.07
CA LEU A 37 2.29 -0.28 2.08
C LEU A 37 3.04 0.85 1.39
N GLU A 38 3.74 1.70 2.13
CA GLU A 38 4.56 2.77 1.57
C GLU A 38 5.65 2.24 0.62
N GLN A 39 6.30 1.10 0.97
CA GLN A 39 7.25 0.45 0.06
C GLN A 39 6.59 0.04 -1.27
N LEU A 40 5.35 -0.45 -1.20
CA LEU A 40 4.61 -0.89 -2.38
C LEU A 40 4.19 0.31 -3.25
N GLU A 41 3.71 1.38 -2.63
CA GLU A 41 3.31 2.63 -3.30
C GLU A 41 4.51 3.34 -3.92
N ALA A 42 5.60 3.51 -3.19
CA ALA A 42 6.83 4.09 -3.73
C ALA A 42 7.37 3.30 -4.93
N ALA A 43 7.37 1.97 -4.84
CA ALA A 43 7.79 1.12 -5.95
C ALA A 43 6.85 1.21 -7.16
N PHE A 44 5.54 1.34 -6.92
CA PHE A 44 4.55 1.52 -7.98
C PHE A 44 4.80 2.84 -8.74
N TYR A 45 4.91 3.97 -8.05
CA TYR A 45 5.15 5.26 -8.69
C TYR A 45 6.50 5.32 -9.39
N GLU A 46 7.53 4.71 -8.85
CA GLU A 46 8.81 4.59 -9.57
C GLU A 46 8.65 3.78 -10.87
N ARG A 47 7.85 2.73 -10.85
CA ARG A 47 7.54 1.94 -12.04
C ARG A 47 6.70 2.71 -13.05
N VAL A 48 5.75 3.54 -12.60
CA VAL A 48 4.96 4.46 -13.44
C VAL A 48 5.88 5.35 -14.26
N LYS A 49 6.91 5.94 -13.65
CA LYS A 49 7.88 6.83 -14.33
C LYS A 49 8.68 6.11 -15.43
N GLY A 50 8.78 4.79 -15.35
CA GLY A 50 9.38 3.94 -16.38
C GLY A 50 8.46 3.62 -17.57
N GLY A 51 7.15 3.83 -17.47
CA GLY A 51 6.15 3.49 -18.48
C GLY A 51 6.01 4.51 -19.61
N ASP A 52 5.49 4.07 -20.75
CA ASP A 52 5.31 4.96 -21.92
C ASP A 52 4.22 5.99 -21.71
N TYR A 53 3.20 5.67 -20.91
CA TYR A 53 2.19 6.65 -20.51
C TYR A 53 2.83 7.90 -19.88
N TYR A 54 3.61 7.69 -18.81
CA TYR A 54 4.27 8.81 -18.10
C TYR A 54 5.29 9.54 -18.98
N LYS A 55 6.09 8.81 -19.76
CA LYS A 55 7.08 9.38 -20.68
C LYS A 55 6.45 10.22 -21.79
N GLY A 56 5.22 9.89 -22.17
CA GLY A 56 4.44 10.62 -23.16
C GLY A 56 3.81 11.91 -22.64
N LEU A 57 3.80 12.14 -21.32
CA LEU A 57 3.25 13.35 -20.73
C LEU A 57 4.17 14.56 -21.00
N MET A 58 3.57 15.72 -21.30
CA MET A 58 4.33 16.97 -21.40
C MET A 58 4.97 17.32 -20.05
N ALA A 59 6.21 17.78 -20.08
CA ALA A 59 7.02 18.04 -18.89
C ALA A 59 6.36 18.99 -17.86
N ASN A 60 5.52 19.91 -18.33
CA ASN A 60 4.80 20.89 -17.50
C ASN A 60 3.31 20.59 -17.36
N SER A 61 2.84 19.41 -17.74
CA SER A 61 1.44 19.03 -17.52
C SER A 61 1.15 18.82 -16.03
N ALA A 62 -0.04 19.23 -15.59
CA ALA A 62 -0.47 19.04 -14.21
C ALA A 62 -0.42 17.55 -13.80
N GLU A 63 -0.85 16.66 -14.68
CA GLU A 63 -0.87 15.22 -14.42
C GLU A 63 0.55 14.66 -14.18
N LYS A 64 1.55 15.10 -14.95
CA LYS A 64 2.94 14.71 -14.74
C LYS A 64 3.48 15.22 -13.40
N GLN A 65 3.22 16.49 -13.08
CA GLN A 65 3.63 17.08 -11.80
C GLN A 65 3.01 16.36 -10.62
N ILE A 66 1.72 16.02 -10.70
CA ILE A 66 1.02 15.25 -9.67
C ILE A 66 1.70 13.89 -9.44
N LEU A 67 1.98 13.14 -10.50
CA LEU A 67 2.64 11.84 -10.39
C LEU A 67 4.07 11.95 -9.84
N ASP A 68 4.79 13.03 -10.18
CA ASP A 68 6.12 13.31 -9.65
C ASP A 68 6.07 13.66 -8.16
N ASP A 69 5.12 14.50 -7.74
CA ASP A 69 4.97 14.93 -6.34
C ASP A 69 4.55 13.76 -5.46
N ILE A 70 3.58 12.94 -5.88
CA ILE A 70 3.19 11.74 -5.12
C ILE A 70 4.38 10.79 -5.00
N ALA A 71 5.10 10.50 -6.08
CA ALA A 71 6.28 9.64 -6.02
C ALA A 71 7.35 10.13 -5.02
N LEU A 72 7.49 11.45 -4.85
CA LEU A 72 8.40 12.03 -3.86
C LEU A 72 7.87 11.89 -2.43
N HIS A 73 6.55 12.02 -2.23
CA HIS A 73 5.92 11.84 -0.92
C HIS A 73 6.05 10.38 -0.46
N GLU A 74 5.71 9.41 -1.32
CA GLU A 74 5.84 7.98 -0.97
C GLU A 74 7.28 7.59 -0.64
N LYS A 75 8.25 8.10 -1.40
CA LYS A 75 9.65 7.90 -1.07
C LYS A 75 10.02 8.51 0.29
N ALA A 76 9.49 9.69 0.60
CA ALA A 76 9.75 10.33 1.90
C ALA A 76 9.14 9.53 3.06
N HIS A 77 7.92 8.97 2.90
CA HIS A 77 7.27 8.10 3.87
C HIS A 77 8.09 6.82 4.09
N VAL A 78 8.57 6.17 3.03
CA VAL A 78 9.45 4.99 3.14
C VAL A 78 10.70 5.30 3.97
N GLU A 79 11.41 6.40 3.68
CA GLU A 79 12.63 6.77 4.42
C GLU A 79 12.32 7.17 5.87
N PHE A 80 11.18 7.81 6.10
CA PHE A 80 10.70 8.12 7.44
C PHE A 80 10.49 6.84 8.27
N PHE A 81 9.72 5.88 7.76
CA PHE A 81 9.48 4.61 8.46
C PHE A 81 10.76 3.81 8.67
N ARG A 82 11.62 3.75 7.67
CA ARG A 82 12.94 3.11 7.78
C ARG A 82 13.75 3.70 8.93
N THR A 83 13.73 5.01 9.07
CA THR A 83 14.44 5.71 10.14
C THR A 83 13.84 5.45 11.51
N VAL A 84 12.50 5.52 11.63
CA VAL A 84 11.81 5.34 12.90
C VAL A 84 11.88 3.90 13.39
N LEU A 85 11.74 2.93 12.50
CA LEU A 85 11.80 1.51 12.82
C LEU A 85 13.22 1.00 13.06
N GLY A 86 14.22 1.57 12.39
CA GLY A 86 15.62 1.14 12.50
C GLY A 86 15.78 -0.36 12.29
N THR A 87 16.32 -1.06 13.26
CA THR A 87 16.52 -2.52 13.20
C THR A 87 15.26 -3.34 13.36
N ALA A 88 14.14 -2.73 13.78
CA ALA A 88 12.85 -3.39 13.88
C ALA A 88 12.05 -3.35 12.56
N ALA A 89 12.58 -2.68 11.53
CA ALA A 89 11.96 -2.62 10.22
C ALA A 89 11.91 -4.01 9.56
N ILE A 90 10.78 -4.34 8.93
CA ILE A 90 10.73 -5.49 8.02
C ILE A 90 11.71 -5.28 6.85
N LYS A 91 12.11 -6.38 6.21
CA LYS A 91 12.98 -6.32 5.03
C LYS A 91 12.32 -5.54 3.88
N ASN A 92 13.13 -5.13 2.92
CA ASN A 92 12.63 -4.58 1.67
C ASN A 92 11.76 -5.62 0.94
N LEU A 93 10.61 -5.17 0.45
CA LEU A 93 9.67 -6.01 -0.28
C LEU A 93 10.06 -6.09 -1.77
N GLU A 94 9.69 -7.19 -2.39
CA GLU A 94 9.80 -7.38 -3.83
C GLU A 94 8.41 -7.30 -4.46
N PRO A 95 8.08 -6.16 -5.12
CA PRO A 95 6.79 -6.02 -5.80
C PRO A 95 6.67 -6.95 -7.01
N ASN A 96 5.43 -7.30 -7.32
CA ASN A 96 5.03 -7.93 -8.56
C ASN A 96 3.94 -7.10 -9.22
N PHE A 97 4.28 -6.37 -10.26
CA PHE A 97 3.38 -5.53 -11.04
C PHE A 97 3.12 -6.08 -12.45
N ASP A 98 3.32 -7.38 -12.67
CA ASP A 98 3.20 -7.99 -14.00
C ASP A 98 1.80 -7.86 -14.60
N ALA A 99 0.77 -7.74 -13.76
CA ALA A 99 -0.61 -7.52 -14.19
C ALA A 99 -0.92 -6.05 -14.57
N ILE A 100 0.02 -5.11 -14.32
CA ILE A 100 -0.20 -3.68 -14.55
C ILE A 100 0.42 -3.25 -15.88
N ASN A 101 -0.41 -2.67 -16.74
CA ASN A 101 0.06 -2.07 -17.99
C ASN A 101 0.47 -0.61 -17.77
N PHE A 102 1.76 -0.36 -17.56
CA PHE A 102 2.32 0.99 -17.35
C PHE A 102 2.35 1.87 -18.61
N ASN A 103 1.96 1.35 -19.76
CA ASN A 103 1.86 2.10 -21.01
C ASN A 103 0.46 2.66 -21.24
N ASP A 104 -0.51 2.25 -20.43
CA ASP A 104 -1.91 2.67 -20.53
C ASP A 104 -2.32 3.56 -19.36
N ARG A 105 -2.75 4.80 -19.67
CA ARG A 105 -3.17 5.79 -18.66
C ARG A 105 -4.29 5.26 -17.74
N ALA A 106 -5.31 4.65 -18.33
CA ALA A 106 -6.47 4.21 -17.57
C ALA A 106 -6.09 3.10 -16.58
N ASN A 107 -5.20 2.18 -17.01
CA ASN A 107 -4.70 1.11 -16.17
C ASN A 107 -3.80 1.64 -15.04
N VAL A 108 -2.89 2.56 -15.34
CA VAL A 108 -2.03 3.19 -14.33
C VAL A 108 -2.86 3.93 -13.29
N LEU A 109 -3.78 4.82 -13.70
CA LEU A 109 -4.58 5.59 -12.75
C LEU A 109 -5.57 4.74 -11.95
N LEU A 110 -6.06 3.63 -12.50
CA LEU A 110 -6.88 2.66 -11.76
C LEU A 110 -6.07 2.01 -10.63
N ASN A 111 -4.84 1.58 -10.92
CA ASN A 111 -3.99 0.97 -9.91
C ASN A 111 -3.47 2.01 -8.90
N ALA A 112 -3.13 3.22 -9.34
CA ALA A 112 -2.82 4.33 -8.43
C ALA A 112 -3.96 4.56 -7.44
N GLN A 113 -5.20 4.70 -7.92
CA GLN A 113 -6.37 4.82 -7.05
C GLN A 113 -6.49 3.63 -6.10
N THR A 114 -6.24 2.41 -6.55
CA THR A 114 -6.31 1.22 -5.71
C THR A 114 -5.32 1.27 -4.56
N PHE A 115 -4.08 1.70 -4.81
CA PHE A 115 -3.06 1.82 -3.78
C PHE A 115 -3.39 2.94 -2.80
N GLU A 116 -3.68 4.14 -3.28
CA GLU A 116 -3.99 5.29 -2.42
C GLU A 116 -5.22 5.07 -1.53
N ASP A 117 -6.33 4.57 -2.11
CA ASP A 117 -7.52 4.22 -1.33
C ASP A 117 -7.24 3.13 -0.30
N LEU A 118 -6.36 2.17 -0.65
CA LEU A 118 -5.96 1.10 0.27
C LEU A 118 -5.12 1.64 1.41
N GLY A 119 -4.17 2.54 1.12
CA GLY A 119 -3.34 3.22 2.11
C GLY A 119 -4.20 3.99 3.13
N VAL A 120 -5.10 4.85 2.64
CA VAL A 120 -6.03 5.59 3.52
C VAL A 120 -6.86 4.65 4.38
N ALA A 121 -7.48 3.63 3.80
CA ALA A 121 -8.30 2.67 4.55
C ALA A 121 -7.49 1.85 5.56
N ALA A 122 -6.21 1.57 5.26
CA ALA A 122 -5.28 0.86 6.12
C ALA A 122 -4.89 1.68 7.34
N TYR A 123 -4.50 2.95 7.16
CA TYR A 123 -4.19 3.85 8.26
C TYR A 123 -5.39 4.03 9.21
N ASN A 124 -6.59 4.26 8.65
CA ASN A 124 -7.80 4.40 9.43
C ASN A 124 -8.17 3.11 10.18
N GLY A 125 -7.91 1.94 9.59
CA GLY A 125 -8.22 0.65 10.21
C GLY A 125 -7.20 0.21 11.26
N ALA A 126 -5.90 0.42 11.00
CA ALA A 126 -4.82 0.01 11.89
C ALA A 126 -4.55 1.02 13.03
N GLY A 127 -4.92 2.29 12.84
CA GLY A 127 -4.67 3.36 13.82
C GLY A 127 -5.21 3.06 15.22
N ARG A 128 -6.30 2.31 15.32
CA ARG A 128 -6.90 1.86 16.60
C ARG A 128 -6.00 0.94 17.43
N PHE A 129 -4.99 0.32 16.84
CA PHE A 129 -4.05 -0.56 17.53
C PHE A 129 -2.82 0.18 18.05
N ILE A 130 -2.64 1.46 17.68
CA ILE A 130 -1.53 2.28 18.16
C ILE A 130 -1.78 2.66 19.63
N GLN A 131 -0.79 2.36 20.46
CA GLN A 131 -0.88 2.55 21.91
C GLN A 131 -0.22 3.87 22.37
N THR A 132 0.75 4.38 21.63
CA THR A 132 1.48 5.59 22.00
C THR A 132 0.98 6.82 21.24
N ALA A 133 0.73 7.90 21.96
CA ALA A 133 0.25 9.15 21.38
C ALA A 133 1.20 9.75 20.30
N PRO A 134 2.54 9.69 20.43
CA PRO A 134 3.43 10.13 19.37
C PRO A 134 3.24 9.36 18.05
N ASN A 135 3.14 8.03 18.10
CA ASN A 135 2.94 7.21 16.90
C ASN A 135 1.55 7.46 16.27
N LEU A 136 0.52 7.62 17.10
CA LEU A 136 -0.81 7.97 16.61
C LEU A 136 -0.82 9.35 15.92
N ALA A 137 -0.13 10.33 16.49
CA ALA A 137 -0.01 11.65 15.87
C ALA A 137 0.75 11.60 14.53
N ILE A 138 1.77 10.75 14.41
CA ILE A 138 2.49 10.50 13.14
C ILE A 138 1.57 9.86 12.12
N ALA A 139 0.89 8.78 12.49
CA ALA A 139 -0.06 8.09 11.60
C ALA A 139 -1.16 9.06 11.09
N GLY A 140 -1.68 9.93 11.98
CA GLY A 140 -2.64 10.96 11.62
C GLY A 140 -2.11 12.00 10.63
N LYS A 141 -0.81 12.35 10.71
CA LYS A 141 -0.18 13.26 9.75
C LYS A 141 0.00 12.61 8.39
N ILE A 142 0.44 11.34 8.35
CA ILE A 142 0.65 10.62 7.10
C ILE A 142 -0.70 10.37 6.42
N VAL A 143 -1.69 9.79 7.09
CA VAL A 143 -3.00 9.53 6.48
C VAL A 143 -3.68 10.80 5.95
N SER A 144 -3.38 11.96 6.54
CA SER A 144 -3.83 13.24 6.02
C SER A 144 -3.21 13.59 4.66
N VAL A 145 -2.01 13.13 4.36
CA VAL A 145 -1.35 13.27 3.06
C VAL A 145 -1.90 12.23 2.09
N GLU A 146 -1.99 10.96 2.52
CA GLU A 146 -2.56 9.87 1.73
C GLU A 146 -3.99 10.19 1.23
N ALA A 147 -4.83 10.76 2.08
CA ALA A 147 -6.17 11.16 1.68
C ALA A 147 -6.17 12.25 0.59
N ARG A 148 -5.13 13.10 0.53
CA ARG A 148 -4.97 14.07 -0.56
C ARG A 148 -4.51 13.41 -1.85
N HIS A 149 -3.60 12.43 -1.77
CA HIS A 149 -3.19 11.63 -2.92
C HIS A 149 -4.39 10.89 -3.51
N ALA A 150 -5.11 10.13 -2.68
CA ALA A 150 -6.30 9.39 -3.08
C ALA A 150 -7.34 10.29 -3.74
N ALA A 151 -7.68 11.42 -3.11
CA ALA A 151 -8.64 12.38 -3.64
C ALA A 151 -8.23 12.93 -5.02
N LEU A 152 -6.95 13.28 -5.17
CA LEU A 152 -6.42 13.85 -6.40
C LEU A 152 -6.36 12.80 -7.53
N ILE A 153 -5.88 11.59 -7.26
CA ILE A 153 -5.85 10.48 -8.22
C ILE A 153 -7.28 10.12 -8.67
N ARG A 154 -8.23 10.08 -7.75
CA ARG A 154 -9.64 9.86 -8.07
C ARG A 154 -10.18 10.92 -9.00
N ASP A 155 -9.92 12.20 -8.74
CA ASP A 155 -10.45 13.31 -9.53
C ASP A 155 -9.85 13.37 -10.94
N ILE A 156 -8.54 13.11 -11.10
CA ILE A 156 -7.90 13.04 -12.43
C ILE A 156 -8.31 11.81 -13.24
N ARG A 157 -8.71 10.72 -12.54
CA ARG A 157 -9.24 9.53 -13.18
C ARG A 157 -10.70 9.72 -13.62
N GLN A 158 -11.51 10.30 -12.76
CA GLN A 158 -12.93 10.59 -13.00
C GLN A 158 -13.31 11.87 -12.26
N TYR A 159 -13.58 12.92 -13.00
CA TYR A 159 -13.94 14.23 -12.47
C TYR A 159 -15.01 14.14 -11.38
N ASN A 160 -14.81 14.84 -10.28
CA ASN A 160 -15.70 14.91 -9.13
C ASN A 160 -15.91 13.58 -8.38
N SER A 161 -14.94 12.66 -8.44
CA SER A 161 -14.97 11.38 -7.68
C SER A 161 -14.10 11.39 -6.42
N PHE A 162 -13.53 12.54 -6.05
CA PHE A 162 -12.59 12.71 -4.94
C PHE A 162 -13.15 12.30 -3.57
N VAL A 163 -14.46 12.42 -3.37
CA VAL A 163 -15.19 11.90 -2.21
C VAL A 163 -16.36 11.09 -2.72
N ALA A 164 -16.24 9.76 -2.70
CA ALA A 164 -17.25 8.85 -3.19
C ALA A 164 -17.73 7.89 -2.09
N ALA A 165 -18.93 7.36 -2.24
CA ALA A 165 -19.56 6.52 -1.22
C ALA A 165 -18.84 5.17 -0.98
N ASP A 166 -17.92 4.77 -1.84
CA ASP A 166 -17.10 3.59 -1.67
C ASP A 166 -15.93 3.80 -0.68
N VAL A 167 -15.51 5.05 -0.48
CA VAL A 167 -14.44 5.41 0.47
C VAL A 167 -14.93 6.22 1.67
N VAL A 168 -16.00 7.00 1.52
CA VAL A 168 -16.58 7.80 2.61
C VAL A 168 -18.00 7.33 2.93
N ASP A 169 -18.34 7.31 4.20
CA ASP A 169 -19.69 6.94 4.68
C ASP A 169 -20.67 8.08 4.43
N LEU A 170 -21.24 8.13 3.22
CA LEU A 170 -22.18 9.15 2.79
C LEU A 170 -23.62 8.67 2.92
N PHE A 171 -24.49 9.53 3.49
CA PHE A 171 -25.92 9.26 3.58
C PHE A 171 -26.61 9.33 2.22
N THR A 172 -26.23 10.33 1.43
CA THR A 172 -26.71 10.48 0.05
C THR A 172 -25.52 10.35 -0.86
N PRO A 173 -25.61 9.58 -1.95
CA PRO A 173 -24.52 9.55 -2.93
C PRO A 173 -24.25 10.99 -3.40
N ALA A 174 -22.97 11.31 -3.58
CA ALA A 174 -22.58 12.56 -4.22
C ALA A 174 -23.33 12.71 -5.57
N GLN A 175 -23.67 13.93 -5.94
CA GLN A 175 -24.36 14.20 -7.20
C GLN A 175 -23.60 13.54 -8.35
N GLY A 176 -24.25 12.62 -9.09
CA GLY A 176 -23.64 11.87 -10.18
C GLY A 176 -23.13 10.47 -9.79
N ALA A 177 -23.15 10.09 -8.54
CA ALA A 177 -22.82 8.72 -8.13
C ALA A 177 -24.01 7.78 -8.48
N THR A 178 -23.70 6.69 -9.18
CA THR A 178 -24.69 5.71 -9.59
C THR A 178 -24.98 4.64 -8.53
N ALA A 179 -24.19 4.58 -7.47
CA ALA A 179 -24.39 3.64 -6.39
C ALA A 179 -25.10 4.29 -5.19
N PRO A 180 -26.14 3.63 -4.62
CA PRO A 180 -26.73 4.10 -3.39
C PRO A 180 -25.67 4.04 -2.27
N GLY A 181 -25.52 5.14 -1.54
CA GLY A 181 -24.74 5.13 -0.32
C GLY A 181 -25.46 4.22 0.69
N ASN A 182 -24.82 3.11 1.06
CA ASN A 182 -25.32 2.24 2.13
C ASN A 182 -24.80 2.68 3.50
N GLY A 183 -24.39 3.95 3.61
CA GLY A 183 -23.81 4.48 4.81
C GLY A 183 -24.82 5.08 5.77
N ASN A 184 -24.39 5.23 7.02
CA ASN A 184 -25.14 5.93 8.06
C ASN A 184 -25.05 7.47 7.93
N GLY A 185 -24.30 7.97 6.94
CA GLY A 185 -24.13 9.39 6.68
C GLY A 185 -23.23 10.09 7.69
N THR A 186 -22.25 9.37 8.26
CA THR A 186 -21.33 9.93 9.24
C THR A 186 -20.31 10.89 8.62
N GLY A 187 -20.10 10.81 7.30
CA GLY A 187 -19.06 11.56 6.60
C GLY A 187 -17.64 11.13 6.91
N LEU A 188 -17.48 10.00 7.62
CA LEU A 188 -16.18 9.46 7.97
C LEU A 188 -15.61 8.58 6.85
N GLU A 189 -14.30 8.58 6.72
CA GLU A 189 -13.59 7.67 5.84
C GLU A 189 -13.82 6.22 6.24
N ARG A 190 -13.98 5.33 5.25
CA ARG A 190 -14.13 3.90 5.49
C ARG A 190 -12.78 3.29 5.83
N SER A 191 -12.76 2.40 6.80
CA SER A 191 -11.56 1.70 7.22
C SER A 191 -11.61 0.23 6.83
N LYS A 192 -10.43 -0.38 6.65
CA LYS A 192 -10.26 -1.83 6.46
C LYS A 192 -9.39 -2.39 7.57
N THR A 193 -9.68 -3.61 7.97
CA THR A 193 -8.78 -4.36 8.87
C THR A 193 -7.46 -4.65 8.17
N PRO A 194 -6.35 -4.85 8.92
CA PRO A 194 -5.08 -5.25 8.31
C PRO A 194 -5.19 -6.47 7.41
N GLN A 195 -6.00 -7.46 7.77
CA GLN A 195 -6.22 -8.67 6.98
C GLN A 195 -6.92 -8.38 5.63
N GLU A 196 -7.94 -7.51 5.64
CA GLU A 196 -8.61 -7.07 4.40
C GLU A 196 -7.66 -6.30 3.49
N VAL A 197 -6.82 -5.44 4.07
CA VAL A 197 -5.79 -4.70 3.32
C VAL A 197 -4.79 -5.67 2.68
N LEU A 198 -4.25 -6.62 3.45
CA LEU A 198 -3.27 -7.58 2.95
C LEU A 198 -3.82 -8.53 1.88
N THR A 199 -5.13 -8.80 1.88
CA THR A 199 -5.79 -9.55 0.80
C THR A 199 -5.57 -8.86 -0.56
N THR A 200 -5.56 -7.53 -0.59
CA THR A 200 -5.28 -6.75 -1.80
C THR A 200 -3.77 -6.57 -2.02
N ALA A 201 -3.04 -6.10 -1.01
CA ALA A 201 -1.63 -5.76 -1.12
C ALA A 201 -0.76 -6.97 -1.55
N ASN A 202 -1.04 -8.15 -1.03
CA ASN A 202 -0.29 -9.38 -1.35
C ASN A 202 -0.42 -9.83 -2.82
N GLN A 203 -1.40 -9.34 -3.56
CA GLN A 203 -1.52 -9.60 -5.00
C GLN A 203 -0.42 -8.90 -5.81
N PHE A 204 0.16 -7.84 -5.25
CA PHE A 204 1.23 -7.04 -5.84
C PHE A 204 2.61 -7.34 -5.27
N LEU A 205 2.76 -8.46 -4.55
CA LEU A 205 4.01 -8.90 -3.96
C LEU A 205 4.42 -10.29 -4.45
N LYS A 206 5.71 -10.50 -4.66
CA LYS A 206 6.25 -11.84 -4.92
C LYS A 206 6.05 -12.74 -3.70
N ALA A 207 6.00 -14.05 -3.91
CA ALA A 207 5.72 -15.04 -2.87
C ALA A 207 6.56 -14.83 -1.59
N GLY A 208 7.87 -14.60 -1.71
CA GLY A 208 8.76 -14.38 -0.56
C GLY A 208 8.67 -12.99 0.10
N SER A 209 7.80 -12.11 -0.41
CA SER A 209 7.54 -10.77 0.13
C SER A 209 6.10 -10.56 0.57
N ARG A 210 5.26 -11.58 0.50
CA ARG A 210 3.89 -11.50 1.03
C ARG A 210 3.90 -11.26 2.54
N LEU A 211 2.87 -10.64 3.02
CA LEU A 211 2.75 -10.13 4.38
C LEU A 211 1.68 -10.86 5.16
N SER A 212 1.89 -10.99 6.46
CA SER A 212 0.88 -11.37 7.42
C SER A 212 0.79 -10.34 8.56
N ALA A 213 -0.41 -10.11 9.07
CA ALA A 213 -0.71 -9.17 10.17
C ALA A 213 -1.53 -9.87 11.26
N ASN A 214 -1.29 -11.15 11.49
CA ASN A 214 -2.07 -11.97 12.42
C ASN A 214 -1.93 -11.50 13.87
N ASN A 215 -0.86 -10.78 14.18
CA ASN A 215 -0.53 -10.27 15.51
C ASN A 215 -0.99 -8.82 15.75
N LEU A 216 -1.59 -8.15 14.76
CA LEU A 216 -2.25 -6.84 14.92
C LEU A 216 -3.69 -7.06 15.39
N ARG A 217 -3.90 -6.85 16.70
CA ARG A 217 -5.19 -7.04 17.39
C ARG A 217 -5.42 -5.94 18.42
#